data_0a5fc01e4f89d7358f7fb6f6a9a2d2b0
#
_entry.id   0a5fc01e4f89d7358f7fb6f6a9a2d2b0
#
_cell.length_a   1.000
_cell.length_b   1.000
_cell.length_c   1.000
_cell.angle_alpha   90.00
_cell.angle_beta   90.00
_cell.angle_gamma   90.00
#
_symmetry.space_group_name_H-M   'P 1'
#
loop_
_entity.id
_entity.type
_entity.pdbx_description
1 polymer ?
#
loop_
_entity_poly.entity_id
_entity_poly.type
_entity_poly.pdbx_seq_one_letter_code
_entity_poly.pdbx_strand_id
1 'polypeptide(L)'
;MILTYKYRIKDGTVGKRLDRHSRACNFVWNYCCQIQREAQSRWVAGRAVRWPSAFDLIKLCTGAAADLGLHSDTVQTICRQFAASRDARHKCPRFRASFGPKRASGWIPFIPRAVKVDGTHVVYLKRKFHFWKSRDLGGEFKAGCFTQDARGRWYAAFQCDVADDLPTGNGEIGVDLGLKHLATCSDGRKFPALRHYREYEERLAVQQRAGNKRRVRAIHARIANARKDNLHRISSMLAADNSLIVVGDVNASKLAKTRLAKSVSDAGWSMFRSMLAYKSARHRAVHIEADERWTSRTCSRCGAIPDSSPKGMSALGVRHFECSDCGATHDRDVNAALNILRVGRERSPPAVEIPAL
;
A
#
# COMPACT_ATOMS: atom_id res chain seq x y z
N MET A 1 0.07 15.63 -5.42
CA MET A 1 0.11 14.48 -4.44
C MET A 1 1.44 13.74 -4.52
N ILE A 2 1.86 13.01 -3.43
CA ILE A 2 3.12 12.25 -3.45
C ILE A 2 2.90 10.83 -3.95
N LEU A 3 3.52 10.49 -5.08
CA LEU A 3 3.55 9.13 -5.62
C LEU A 3 4.94 8.51 -5.53
N THR A 4 5.00 7.19 -5.34
CA THR A 4 6.27 6.45 -5.31
C THR A 4 6.47 5.67 -6.59
N TYR A 5 7.53 5.99 -7.32
CA TYR A 5 8.02 5.29 -8.51
C TYR A 5 9.14 4.33 -8.10
N LYS A 6 8.97 3.04 -8.39
CA LYS A 6 9.93 2.01 -7.99
C LYS A 6 10.49 1.29 -9.21
N TYR A 7 11.81 1.33 -9.37
CA TYR A 7 12.54 0.73 -10.49
C TYR A 7 13.53 -0.31 -9.97
N ARG A 8 13.60 -1.46 -10.63
CA ARG A 8 14.56 -2.49 -10.28
C ARG A 8 15.97 -2.06 -10.72
N ILE A 9 16.94 -2.12 -9.81
CA ILE A 9 18.36 -1.90 -10.13
C ILE A 9 18.88 -3.12 -10.90
N LYS A 10 19.69 -2.88 -11.94
CA LYS A 10 20.35 -3.92 -12.71
C LYS A 10 21.35 -4.65 -11.81
N ASP A 11 21.28 -5.98 -11.83
CA ASP A 11 22.12 -6.83 -10.99
C ASP A 11 23.59 -6.76 -11.43
N GLY A 12 24.50 -7.15 -10.54
CA GLY A 12 25.95 -7.15 -10.74
C GLY A 12 26.67 -6.86 -9.41
N THR A 13 27.89 -6.37 -9.47
CA THR A 13 28.70 -5.97 -8.30
C THR A 13 28.07 -4.86 -7.45
N VAL A 14 27.08 -4.18 -8.02
CA VAL A 14 26.30 -3.10 -7.41
C VAL A 14 25.57 -3.54 -6.14
N GLY A 15 25.03 -4.76 -6.10
CA GLY A 15 24.30 -5.29 -4.94
C GLY A 15 25.16 -5.34 -3.68
N LYS A 16 26.41 -5.79 -3.78
CA LYS A 16 27.35 -5.85 -2.63
C LYS A 16 27.65 -4.46 -2.05
N ARG A 17 27.70 -3.43 -2.90
CA ARG A 17 27.92 -2.04 -2.46
C ARG A 17 26.70 -1.49 -1.72
N LEU A 18 25.52 -1.67 -2.28
CA LEU A 18 24.29 -1.28 -1.62
C LEU A 18 24.09 -2.03 -0.30
N ASP A 19 24.47 -3.30 -0.22
CA ASP A 19 24.47 -4.06 1.03
C ASP A 19 25.41 -3.43 2.09
N ARG A 20 26.60 -2.94 1.69
CA ARG A 20 27.51 -2.23 2.60
C ARG A 20 26.89 -0.94 3.10
N HIS A 21 26.40 -0.07 2.21
CA HIS A 21 25.77 1.19 2.61
C HIS A 21 24.52 0.95 3.47
N SER A 22 23.74 -0.08 3.19
CA SER A 22 22.56 -0.43 4.01
C SER A 22 22.95 -0.88 5.43
N ARG A 23 24.07 -1.60 5.59
CA ARG A 23 24.59 -1.94 6.94
C ARG A 23 25.02 -0.68 7.70
N ALA A 24 25.69 0.25 7.01
CA ALA A 24 26.03 1.55 7.59
C ALA A 24 24.77 2.34 8.00
N CYS A 25 23.71 2.34 7.18
CA CYS A 25 22.43 2.95 7.55
C CYS A 25 21.78 2.27 8.77
N ASN A 26 21.85 0.93 8.86
CA ASN A 26 21.37 0.20 10.04
C ASN A 26 22.19 0.56 11.30
N PHE A 27 23.49 0.79 11.16
CA PHE A 27 24.33 1.22 12.27
C PHE A 27 23.87 2.56 12.82
N VAL A 28 23.67 3.57 11.97
CA VAL A 28 23.14 4.89 12.37
C VAL A 28 21.76 4.75 13.03
N TRP A 29 20.85 3.96 12.43
CA TRP A 29 19.53 3.69 13.02
C TRP A 29 19.63 3.06 14.41
N ASN A 30 20.51 2.08 14.58
CA ASN A 30 20.70 1.38 15.83
C ASN A 30 21.35 2.28 16.90
N TYR A 31 22.23 3.18 16.49
CA TYR A 31 22.77 4.22 17.36
C TYR A 31 21.64 5.12 17.91
N CYS A 32 20.74 5.60 17.03
CA CYS A 32 19.57 6.34 17.47
C CYS A 32 18.68 5.54 18.45
N CYS A 33 18.51 4.21 18.21
CA CYS A 33 17.80 3.34 19.15
C CYS A 33 18.49 3.28 20.52
N GLN A 34 19.82 3.23 20.53
CA GLN A 34 20.61 3.18 21.77
C GLN A 34 20.43 4.45 22.58
N ILE A 35 20.62 5.62 21.95
CA ILE A 35 20.42 6.93 22.61
C ILE A 35 19.01 7.05 23.20
N GLN A 36 17.98 6.60 22.43
CA GLN A 36 16.59 6.61 22.89
C GLN A 36 16.38 5.69 24.11
N ARG A 37 17.01 4.52 24.14
CA ARG A 37 16.91 3.58 25.26
C ARG A 37 17.63 4.08 26.51
N GLU A 38 18.77 4.73 26.35
CA GLU A 38 19.48 5.36 27.47
C GLU A 38 18.65 6.50 28.10
N ALA A 39 17.99 7.33 27.26
CA ALA A 39 17.06 8.32 27.76
C ALA A 39 15.89 7.66 28.52
N GLN A 40 15.33 6.58 27.99
CA GLN A 40 14.24 5.82 28.62
C GLN A 40 14.65 5.23 29.95
N SER A 41 15.86 4.64 30.05
CA SER A 41 16.39 4.08 31.29
C SER A 41 16.56 5.14 32.37
N ARG A 42 17.03 6.34 32.00
CA ARG A 42 17.15 7.47 32.95
C ARG A 42 15.79 7.91 33.46
N TRP A 43 14.78 7.97 32.58
CA TRP A 43 13.41 8.33 32.96
C TRP A 43 12.78 7.30 33.91
N VAL A 44 12.92 6.00 33.61
CA VAL A 44 12.44 4.91 34.49
C VAL A 44 13.13 4.98 35.87
N ALA A 45 14.37 5.42 35.92
CA ALA A 45 15.11 5.64 37.18
C ALA A 45 14.74 6.95 37.92
N GLY A 46 13.66 7.62 37.54
CA GLY A 46 13.17 8.85 38.17
C GLY A 46 14.03 10.08 37.91
N ARG A 47 14.93 10.05 36.93
CA ARG A 47 15.79 11.18 36.57
C ARG A 47 15.10 12.08 35.53
N ALA A 48 15.31 13.37 35.62
CA ALA A 48 14.87 14.30 34.60
C ALA A 48 15.50 13.96 33.22
N VAL A 49 14.67 13.79 32.18
CA VAL A 49 15.12 13.39 30.86
C VAL A 49 14.58 14.34 29.81
N ARG A 50 15.48 14.89 29.00
CA ARG A 50 15.13 15.47 27.70
C ARG A 50 15.18 14.39 26.65
N TRP A 51 14.04 14.10 26.04
CA TRP A 51 13.94 13.15 24.93
C TRP A 51 14.68 13.69 23.69
N PRO A 52 15.58 12.92 23.07
CA PRO A 52 16.35 13.41 21.95
C PRO A 52 15.44 13.73 20.74
N SER A 53 15.47 14.96 20.28
CA SER A 53 14.81 15.39 19.06
C SER A 53 15.54 14.85 17.83
N ALA A 54 14.93 14.98 16.63
CA ALA A 54 15.63 14.70 15.38
C ALA A 54 16.92 15.50 15.22
N PHE A 55 16.91 16.77 15.67
CA PHE A 55 18.06 17.65 15.62
C PHE A 55 19.18 17.19 16.56
N ASP A 56 18.85 16.80 17.80
CA ASP A 56 19.82 16.27 18.75
C ASP A 56 20.52 15.02 18.19
N LEU A 57 19.74 14.09 17.59
CA LEU A 57 20.28 12.90 16.94
C LEU A 57 21.20 13.23 15.76
N ILE A 58 20.84 14.22 14.95
CA ILE A 58 21.69 14.71 13.83
C ILE A 58 23.01 15.25 14.38
N LYS A 59 22.96 16.07 15.44
CA LYS A 59 24.15 16.64 16.08
C LYS A 59 25.07 15.53 16.62
N LEU A 60 24.52 14.51 17.27
CA LEU A 60 25.28 13.35 17.75
C LEU A 60 25.90 12.49 16.65
N CYS A 61 25.32 12.51 15.44
CA CYS A 61 25.83 11.79 14.27
C CYS A 61 26.72 12.67 13.36
N THR A 62 27.11 13.86 13.80
CA THR A 62 28.03 14.73 13.02
C THR A 62 29.37 14.03 12.81
N GLY A 63 29.86 14.03 11.56
CA GLY A 63 31.10 13.30 11.17
C GLY A 63 30.88 11.85 10.74
N ALA A 64 29.88 11.16 11.27
CA ALA A 64 29.66 9.73 10.98
C ALA A 64 29.47 9.39 9.49
N ALA A 65 29.10 10.35 8.65
CA ALA A 65 28.93 10.12 7.22
C ALA A 65 30.24 9.75 6.53
N ALA A 66 31.36 10.41 6.87
CA ALA A 66 32.68 10.14 6.35
C ALA A 66 33.16 8.74 6.78
N ASP A 67 33.09 8.43 8.07
CA ASP A 67 33.54 7.16 8.66
C ASP A 67 32.77 5.95 8.09
N LEU A 68 31.46 6.13 7.84
CA LEU A 68 30.57 5.07 7.35
C LEU A 68 30.48 5.01 5.82
N GLY A 69 31.12 5.92 5.09
CA GLY A 69 31.03 6.02 3.65
C GLY A 69 29.59 6.26 3.17
N LEU A 70 28.84 7.12 3.86
CA LEU A 70 27.49 7.55 3.51
C LEU A 70 27.46 9.02 3.10
N HIS A 71 26.41 9.45 2.42
CA HIS A 71 26.15 10.86 2.21
C HIS A 71 25.61 11.49 3.51
N SER A 72 26.04 12.71 3.84
CA SER A 72 25.59 13.43 5.05
C SER A 72 24.06 13.53 5.14
N ASP A 73 23.40 13.89 4.05
CA ASP A 73 21.94 13.92 3.97
C ASP A 73 21.28 12.56 4.21
N THR A 74 21.95 11.45 3.88
CA THR A 74 21.44 10.10 4.22
C THR A 74 21.43 9.91 5.74
N VAL A 75 22.51 10.25 6.43
CA VAL A 75 22.60 10.17 7.90
C VAL A 75 21.52 11.03 8.56
N GLN A 76 21.39 12.29 8.15
CA GLN A 76 20.35 13.19 8.65
C GLN A 76 18.93 12.67 8.41
N THR A 77 18.69 12.11 7.21
CA THR A 77 17.38 11.52 6.85
C THR A 77 17.05 10.33 7.75
N ILE A 78 18.04 9.49 8.08
CA ILE A 78 17.84 8.36 9.01
C ILE A 78 17.43 8.89 10.40
N CYS A 79 18.12 9.92 10.94
CA CYS A 79 17.79 10.51 12.23
C CYS A 79 16.36 11.09 12.24
N ARG A 80 15.96 11.82 11.19
CA ARG A 80 14.60 12.37 11.05
C ARG A 80 13.55 11.26 10.97
N GLN A 81 13.78 10.22 10.16
CA GLN A 81 12.85 9.09 10.02
C GLN A 81 12.76 8.25 11.29
N PHE A 82 13.86 8.13 12.05
CA PHE A 82 13.84 7.49 13.36
C PHE A 82 12.94 8.26 14.33
N ALA A 83 13.14 9.56 14.47
CA ALA A 83 12.33 10.42 15.35
C ALA A 83 10.84 10.36 14.94
N ALA A 84 10.52 10.55 13.66
CA ALA A 84 9.15 10.46 13.17
C ALA A 84 8.52 9.08 13.42
N SER A 85 9.28 7.98 13.25
CA SER A 85 8.78 6.62 13.53
C SER A 85 8.52 6.37 15.01
N ARG A 86 9.33 6.95 15.89
CA ARG A 86 9.14 6.93 17.34
C ARG A 86 7.88 7.67 17.73
N ASP A 87 7.74 8.91 17.25
CA ASP A 87 6.66 9.81 17.62
C ASP A 87 5.30 9.30 17.13
N ALA A 88 5.21 8.83 15.88
CA ALA A 88 4.00 8.24 15.33
C ALA A 88 3.52 6.96 16.04
N ARG A 89 4.41 6.26 16.75
CA ARG A 89 4.07 5.00 17.43
C ARG A 89 4.10 5.13 18.95
N HIS A 90 4.51 6.27 19.49
CA HIS A 90 4.79 6.49 20.90
C HIS A 90 5.65 5.37 21.53
N LYS A 91 6.59 4.82 20.73
CA LYS A 91 7.41 3.67 21.13
C LYS A 91 8.78 3.71 20.45
N CYS A 92 9.81 3.31 21.19
CA CYS A 92 11.15 3.17 20.61
C CYS A 92 11.13 2.18 19.44
N PRO A 93 11.60 2.56 18.24
CA PRO A 93 11.72 1.65 17.12
C PRO A 93 12.64 0.47 17.41
N ARG A 94 12.44 -0.64 16.68
CA ARG A 94 13.27 -1.83 16.84
C ARG A 94 14.65 -1.64 16.20
N PHE A 95 15.67 -2.31 16.76
CA PHE A 95 16.98 -2.45 16.13
C PHE A 95 16.86 -3.14 14.77
N ARG A 96 17.70 -2.71 13.83
CA ARG A 96 17.80 -3.29 12.49
C ARG A 96 19.01 -4.22 12.41
N ALA A 97 18.77 -5.53 12.44
CA ALA A 97 19.83 -6.52 12.29
C ALA A 97 20.46 -6.47 10.91
N SER A 98 21.78 -6.39 10.80
CA SER A 98 22.53 -6.39 9.54
C SER A 98 22.87 -7.77 9.02
N PHE A 99 22.83 -8.80 9.87
CA PHE A 99 23.22 -10.18 9.56
C PHE A 99 22.21 -11.18 10.16
N GLY A 100 22.36 -12.44 9.75
CA GLY A 100 21.59 -13.56 10.30
C GLY A 100 20.17 -13.69 9.73
N PRO A 101 19.39 -14.64 10.28
CA PRO A 101 18.05 -14.97 9.79
C PRO A 101 17.02 -13.86 10.00
N LYS A 102 17.24 -12.98 10.96
CA LYS A 102 16.39 -11.81 11.27
C LYS A 102 16.92 -10.52 10.63
N ARG A 103 17.84 -10.63 9.64
CA ARG A 103 18.39 -9.47 8.93
C ARG A 103 17.27 -8.58 8.39
N ALA A 104 17.36 -7.28 8.65
CA ALA A 104 16.47 -6.29 8.06
C ALA A 104 16.68 -6.20 6.54
N SER A 105 15.60 -5.96 5.80
CA SER A 105 15.70 -5.66 4.35
C SER A 105 16.57 -4.42 4.13
N GLY A 106 17.37 -4.45 3.06
CA GLY A 106 18.25 -3.35 2.69
C GLY A 106 17.46 -2.06 2.48
N TRP A 107 17.99 -0.96 3.00
CA TRP A 107 17.37 0.35 2.94
C TRP A 107 18.43 1.45 3.08
N ILE A 108 18.42 2.43 2.17
CA ILE A 108 19.33 3.57 2.12
C ILE A 108 18.50 4.77 1.69
N PRO A 109 18.07 5.64 2.61
CA PRO A 109 17.27 6.82 2.26
C PRO A 109 18.14 7.91 1.62
N PHE A 110 17.54 8.68 0.72
CA PHE A 110 18.19 9.82 0.09
C PHE A 110 17.17 10.92 -0.25
N ILE A 111 17.65 12.12 -0.38
CA ILE A 111 16.93 13.30 -0.86
C ILE A 111 17.57 13.79 -2.17
N PRO A 112 16.95 14.73 -2.92
CA PRO A 112 17.48 15.21 -4.20
C PRO A 112 18.96 15.65 -4.16
N ARG A 113 19.38 16.31 -3.09
CA ARG A 113 20.77 16.77 -2.93
C ARG A 113 21.81 15.63 -2.82
N ALA A 114 21.38 14.45 -2.36
CA ALA A 114 22.27 13.30 -2.17
C ALA A 114 22.44 12.46 -3.45
N VAL A 115 21.56 12.63 -4.45
CA VAL A 115 21.53 11.82 -5.67
C VAL A 115 21.27 12.68 -6.90
N LYS A 116 21.80 12.25 -8.05
CA LYS A 116 21.43 12.78 -9.36
C LYS A 116 20.75 11.66 -10.14
N VAL A 117 19.51 11.91 -10.59
CA VAL A 117 18.79 11.00 -11.47
C VAL A 117 19.05 11.41 -12.91
N ASP A 118 19.51 10.48 -13.73
CA ASP A 118 19.85 10.74 -15.14
C ASP A 118 19.40 9.55 -16.00
N GLY A 119 18.34 9.76 -16.77
CA GLY A 119 17.81 8.76 -17.68
C GLY A 119 17.50 7.42 -17.01
N THR A 120 18.40 6.45 -17.16
CA THR A 120 18.26 5.07 -16.68
C THR A 120 19.15 4.74 -15.48
N HIS A 121 19.75 5.74 -14.85
CA HIS A 121 20.59 5.53 -13.68
C HIS A 121 20.41 6.62 -12.64
N VAL A 122 20.79 6.29 -11.41
CA VAL A 122 20.90 7.22 -10.30
C VAL A 122 22.34 7.24 -9.83
N VAL A 123 22.89 8.44 -9.67
CA VAL A 123 24.23 8.65 -9.13
C VAL A 123 24.13 8.90 -7.64
N TYR A 124 24.84 8.10 -6.86
CA TYR A 124 24.97 8.26 -5.40
C TYR A 124 26.42 8.05 -5.02
N LEU A 125 26.99 8.96 -4.23
CA LEU A 125 28.41 8.94 -3.85
C LEU A 125 29.35 8.76 -5.07
N LYS A 126 29.15 9.57 -6.10
CA LYS A 126 29.90 9.54 -7.39
C LYS A 126 29.82 8.20 -8.15
N ARG A 127 28.88 7.30 -7.79
CA ARG A 127 28.69 5.99 -8.44
C ARG A 127 27.35 5.91 -9.13
N LYS A 128 27.35 5.34 -10.35
CA LYS A 128 26.13 5.10 -11.15
C LYS A 128 25.49 3.77 -10.78
N PHE A 129 24.17 3.81 -10.52
CA PHE A 129 23.34 2.66 -10.23
C PHE A 129 22.27 2.57 -11.30
N HIS A 130 22.48 1.73 -12.30
CA HIS A 130 21.57 1.56 -13.42
C HIS A 130 20.31 0.80 -12.98
N PHE A 131 19.16 1.21 -13.51
CA PHE A 131 17.87 0.58 -13.25
C PHE A 131 17.09 0.33 -14.54
N TRP A 132 16.12 -0.57 -14.45
CA TRP A 132 15.17 -0.82 -15.52
C TRP A 132 14.08 0.26 -15.50
N LYS A 133 14.16 1.20 -16.41
CA LYS A 133 13.19 2.28 -16.54
C LYS A 133 11.95 1.75 -17.25
N SER A 134 10.87 1.50 -16.50
CA SER A 134 9.58 1.03 -17.02
C SER A 134 8.63 2.18 -17.39
N ARG A 135 8.87 3.38 -16.88
CA ARG A 135 8.09 4.60 -17.11
C ARG A 135 8.90 5.83 -16.71
N ASP A 136 8.46 7.02 -17.08
CA ASP A 136 9.06 8.26 -16.61
C ASP A 136 8.63 8.60 -15.17
N LEU A 137 9.40 9.45 -14.50
CA LEU A 137 8.98 10.07 -13.25
C LEU A 137 7.94 11.13 -13.59
N GLY A 138 6.78 11.05 -12.98
CA GLY A 138 5.63 11.90 -13.30
C GLY A 138 5.54 13.15 -12.43
N GLY A 139 6.67 13.77 -12.07
CA GLY A 139 6.63 14.99 -11.25
C GLY A 139 7.97 15.31 -10.59
N GLU A 140 7.97 16.30 -9.71
CA GLU A 140 9.17 16.75 -9.01
C GLU A 140 9.63 15.73 -7.96
N PHE A 141 10.86 15.27 -8.07
CA PHE A 141 11.46 14.34 -7.13
C PHE A 141 11.72 15.03 -5.77
N LYS A 142 11.10 14.55 -4.70
CA LYS A 142 11.21 15.11 -3.33
C LYS A 142 12.04 14.26 -2.38
N ALA A 143 11.93 12.93 -2.44
CA ALA A 143 12.67 12.00 -1.58
C ALA A 143 12.72 10.61 -2.18
N GLY A 144 13.60 9.74 -1.67
CA GLY A 144 13.63 8.37 -2.14
C GLY A 144 14.48 7.44 -1.26
N CYS A 145 14.59 6.21 -1.71
CA CYS A 145 15.51 5.25 -1.09
C CYS A 145 15.92 4.15 -2.06
N PHE A 146 17.11 3.60 -1.85
CA PHE A 146 17.38 2.25 -2.32
C PHE A 146 16.77 1.26 -1.34
N THR A 147 16.01 0.30 -1.85
CA THR A 147 15.33 -0.71 -1.01
C THR A 147 15.54 -2.11 -1.57
N GLN A 148 15.61 -3.11 -0.69
CA GLN A 148 15.82 -4.50 -1.06
C GLN A 148 14.57 -5.33 -0.78
N ASP A 149 14.17 -6.18 -1.73
CA ASP A 149 13.08 -7.13 -1.53
C ASP A 149 13.54 -8.40 -0.77
N ALA A 150 12.59 -9.26 -0.40
CA ALA A 150 12.86 -10.51 0.31
C ALA A 150 13.73 -11.50 -0.49
N ARG A 151 13.90 -11.29 -1.81
CA ARG A 151 14.76 -12.09 -2.69
C ARG A 151 16.19 -11.55 -2.77
N GLY A 152 16.48 -10.42 -2.11
CA GLY A 152 17.76 -9.73 -2.17
C GLY A 152 17.94 -8.80 -3.38
N ARG A 153 16.88 -8.53 -4.15
CA ARG A 153 16.90 -7.64 -5.31
C ARG A 153 16.78 -6.19 -4.87
N TRP A 154 17.63 -5.33 -5.42
CA TRP A 154 17.63 -3.91 -5.13
C TRP A 154 16.72 -3.11 -6.07
N TYR A 155 16.13 -2.07 -5.54
CA TYR A 155 15.28 -1.14 -6.24
C TYR A 155 15.63 0.30 -5.85
N ALA A 156 15.53 1.22 -6.80
CA ALA A 156 15.47 2.65 -6.53
C ALA A 156 14.00 3.06 -6.46
N ALA A 157 13.58 3.66 -5.36
CA ALA A 157 12.25 4.18 -5.15
C ALA A 157 12.33 5.71 -5.03
N PHE A 158 11.57 6.42 -5.85
CA PHE A 158 11.51 7.86 -5.90
C PHE A 158 10.12 8.33 -5.51
N GLN A 159 10.03 9.20 -4.52
CA GLN A 159 8.81 9.91 -4.14
C GLN A 159 8.77 11.22 -4.91
N CYS A 160 7.79 11.35 -5.79
CA CYS A 160 7.61 12.53 -6.62
C CYS A 160 6.30 13.21 -6.26
N ASP A 161 6.33 14.54 -6.24
CA ASP A 161 5.12 15.35 -6.19
C ASP A 161 4.54 15.46 -7.58
N VAL A 162 3.37 14.90 -7.75
CA VAL A 162 2.70 14.73 -9.04
C VAL A 162 1.43 15.57 -9.03
N ALA A 163 1.18 16.28 -10.11
CA ALA A 163 -0.06 17.02 -10.28
C ALA A 163 -1.28 16.08 -10.28
N ASP A 164 -2.38 16.58 -9.75
CA ASP A 164 -3.69 15.90 -9.76
C ASP A 164 -4.48 16.49 -10.93
N ASP A 165 -4.07 16.18 -12.16
CA ASP A 165 -4.50 16.81 -13.40
C ASP A 165 -4.99 15.86 -14.49
N LEU A 166 -5.18 14.59 -14.14
CA LEU A 166 -5.75 13.63 -15.09
C LEU A 166 -7.23 13.96 -15.35
N PRO A 167 -7.73 13.70 -16.58
CA PRO A 167 -9.13 13.91 -16.90
C PRO A 167 -10.05 13.17 -15.91
N THR A 168 -11.10 13.85 -15.46
CA THR A 168 -12.16 13.26 -14.64
C THR A 168 -13.16 12.57 -15.54
N GLY A 169 -13.51 11.32 -15.25
CA GLY A 169 -14.62 10.64 -15.89
C GLY A 169 -15.98 11.22 -15.48
N ASN A 170 -17.04 10.91 -16.23
CA ASN A 170 -18.38 11.42 -15.96
C ASN A 170 -19.28 10.44 -15.21
N GLY A 171 -18.82 9.19 -15.02
CA GLY A 171 -19.61 8.14 -14.39
C GLY A 171 -19.66 8.26 -12.86
N GLU A 172 -20.63 7.60 -12.28
CA GLU A 172 -20.71 7.34 -10.83
C GLU A 172 -20.83 5.84 -10.59
N ILE A 173 -20.04 5.29 -9.68
CA ILE A 173 -19.99 3.85 -9.50
C ILE A 173 -19.97 3.45 -8.02
N GLY A 174 -20.81 2.47 -7.66
CA GLY A 174 -20.75 1.72 -6.42
C GLY A 174 -20.00 0.41 -6.62
N VAL A 175 -19.18 0.02 -5.67
CA VAL A 175 -18.33 -1.17 -5.75
C VAL A 175 -18.49 -2.02 -4.50
N ASP A 176 -19.09 -3.20 -4.66
CA ASP A 176 -19.18 -4.24 -3.64
C ASP A 176 -17.97 -5.16 -3.74
N LEU A 177 -17.28 -5.40 -2.61
CA LEU A 177 -16.07 -6.22 -2.55
C LEU A 177 -16.37 -7.64 -2.07
N GLY A 178 -16.01 -8.65 -2.87
CA GLY A 178 -16.33 -10.03 -2.58
C GLY A 178 -15.17 -11.03 -2.79
N LEU A 179 -15.42 -12.30 -2.41
CA LEU A 179 -14.47 -13.41 -2.59
C LEU A 179 -14.73 -14.24 -3.86
N LYS A 180 -15.94 -14.20 -4.44
CA LYS A 180 -16.26 -14.82 -5.72
C LYS A 180 -15.86 -13.90 -6.87
N HIS A 181 -16.31 -12.65 -6.81
CA HIS A 181 -15.83 -11.55 -7.60
C HIS A 181 -15.05 -10.64 -6.68
N LEU A 182 -13.88 -10.16 -7.13
CA LEU A 182 -13.06 -9.20 -6.40
C LEU A 182 -13.85 -7.92 -6.14
N ALA A 183 -14.58 -7.49 -7.17
CA ALA A 183 -15.45 -6.34 -7.15
C ALA A 183 -16.65 -6.58 -8.07
N THR A 184 -17.84 -6.23 -7.61
CA THR A 184 -19.07 -6.12 -8.39
C THR A 184 -19.49 -4.66 -8.41
N CYS A 185 -19.74 -4.12 -9.58
CA CYS A 185 -20.07 -2.72 -9.78
C CYS A 185 -21.57 -2.51 -9.94
N SER A 186 -22.04 -1.31 -9.62
CA SER A 186 -23.46 -0.91 -9.74
C SER A 186 -23.98 -0.88 -11.19
N ASP A 187 -23.07 -0.81 -12.17
CA ASP A 187 -23.36 -0.93 -13.60
C ASP A 187 -23.44 -2.38 -14.11
N GLY A 188 -23.32 -3.35 -13.20
CA GLY A 188 -23.35 -4.78 -13.52
C GLY A 188 -22.01 -5.41 -13.88
N ARG A 189 -20.92 -4.62 -14.08
CA ARG A 189 -19.59 -5.19 -14.32
C ARG A 189 -19.12 -6.01 -13.12
N LYS A 190 -18.56 -7.19 -13.38
CA LYS A 190 -18.03 -8.10 -12.36
C LYS A 190 -16.57 -8.43 -12.65
N PHE A 191 -15.69 -8.19 -11.71
CA PHE A 191 -14.27 -8.52 -11.81
C PHE A 191 -13.98 -9.79 -11.02
N PRO A 192 -13.55 -10.90 -11.68
CA PRO A 192 -13.33 -12.16 -10.99
C PRO A 192 -12.21 -12.09 -9.97
N ALA A 193 -12.35 -12.80 -8.87
CA ALA A 193 -11.26 -13.03 -7.93
C ALA A 193 -10.31 -14.08 -8.52
N LEU A 194 -9.16 -13.64 -9.04
CA LEU A 194 -8.22 -14.50 -9.78
C LEU A 194 -7.48 -15.53 -8.91
N ARG A 195 -7.66 -15.52 -7.59
CA ARG A 195 -7.16 -16.54 -6.64
C ARG A 195 -5.70 -16.92 -6.86
N HIS A 196 -4.83 -15.94 -7.10
CA HIS A 196 -3.43 -16.13 -7.43
C HIS A 196 -2.65 -17.03 -6.45
N TYR A 197 -3.02 -17.01 -5.16
CA TYR A 197 -2.40 -17.90 -4.18
C TYR A 197 -2.77 -19.37 -4.45
N ARG A 198 -4.04 -19.66 -4.76
CA ARG A 198 -4.53 -21.02 -5.03
C ARG A 198 -3.84 -21.64 -6.25
N GLU A 199 -3.61 -20.86 -7.30
CA GLU A 199 -2.90 -21.29 -8.52
C GLU A 199 -1.48 -21.84 -8.22
N TYR A 200 -0.83 -21.28 -7.19
CA TYR A 200 0.54 -21.67 -6.82
C TYR A 200 0.63 -22.50 -5.55
N GLU A 201 -0.47 -22.85 -4.90
CA GLU A 201 -0.50 -23.48 -3.58
C GLU A 201 0.25 -24.82 -3.55
N GLU A 202 0.01 -25.71 -4.52
CA GLU A 202 0.70 -27.00 -4.63
C GLU A 202 2.20 -26.85 -4.85
N ARG A 203 2.60 -25.98 -5.79
CA ARG A 203 4.01 -25.69 -6.05
C ARG A 203 4.71 -25.10 -4.84
N LEU A 204 4.00 -24.25 -4.10
CA LEU A 204 4.50 -23.66 -2.87
C LEU A 204 4.72 -24.75 -1.79
N ALA A 205 3.74 -25.63 -1.59
CA ALA A 205 3.81 -26.73 -0.63
C ALA A 205 5.00 -27.68 -0.92
N VAL A 206 5.23 -28.03 -2.18
CA VAL A 206 6.38 -28.85 -2.60
C VAL A 206 7.70 -28.16 -2.23
N GLN A 207 7.85 -26.87 -2.55
CA GLN A 207 9.09 -26.15 -2.25
C GLN A 207 9.29 -25.88 -0.75
N GLN A 208 8.21 -25.77 0.01
CA GLN A 208 8.26 -25.64 1.48
C GLN A 208 8.73 -26.96 2.12
N ARG A 209 8.17 -28.11 1.73
CA ARG A 209 8.62 -29.43 2.20
C ARG A 209 10.09 -29.70 1.85
N ALA A 210 10.53 -29.29 0.65
CA ALA A 210 11.92 -29.41 0.23
C ALA A 210 12.87 -28.38 0.91
N GLY A 211 12.40 -27.53 1.82
CA GLY A 211 13.20 -26.51 2.47
C GLY A 211 13.77 -25.42 1.53
N ASN A 212 13.30 -25.34 0.29
CA ASN A 212 13.85 -24.45 -0.74
C ASN A 212 13.37 -23.01 -0.56
N LYS A 213 13.94 -22.31 0.43
CA LYS A 213 13.58 -20.93 0.80
C LYS A 213 13.68 -19.95 -0.37
N ARG A 214 14.62 -20.13 -1.30
CA ARG A 214 14.79 -19.27 -2.48
C ARG A 214 13.59 -19.38 -3.42
N ARG A 215 13.15 -20.59 -3.74
CA ARG A 215 11.99 -20.87 -4.60
C ARG A 215 10.70 -20.41 -3.93
N VAL A 216 10.52 -20.68 -2.64
CA VAL A 216 9.37 -20.21 -1.84
C VAL A 216 9.22 -18.69 -1.94
N ARG A 217 10.30 -17.92 -1.72
CA ARG A 217 10.29 -16.45 -1.86
C ARG A 217 9.97 -16.00 -3.29
N ALA A 218 10.45 -16.73 -4.30
CA ALA A 218 10.16 -16.42 -5.71
C ALA A 218 8.69 -16.61 -6.05
N ILE A 219 8.06 -17.69 -5.56
CA ILE A 219 6.64 -17.98 -5.76
C ILE A 219 5.78 -16.91 -5.07
N HIS A 220 6.04 -16.60 -3.79
CA HIS A 220 5.31 -15.54 -3.09
C HIS A 220 5.42 -14.19 -3.80
N ALA A 221 6.60 -13.84 -4.32
CA ALA A 221 6.77 -12.60 -5.07
C ALA A 221 5.98 -12.60 -6.39
N ARG A 222 5.87 -13.75 -7.08
CA ARG A 222 5.05 -13.89 -8.30
C ARG A 222 3.57 -13.67 -7.97
N ILE A 223 3.06 -14.34 -6.94
CA ILE A 223 1.68 -14.18 -6.46
C ILE A 223 1.38 -12.71 -6.12
N ALA A 224 2.25 -12.07 -5.34
CA ALA A 224 2.07 -10.67 -4.94
C ALA A 224 2.10 -9.70 -6.13
N ASN A 225 2.98 -9.94 -7.12
CA ASN A 225 3.06 -9.11 -8.32
C ASN A 225 1.82 -9.28 -9.21
N ALA A 226 1.37 -10.52 -9.46
CA ALA A 226 0.18 -10.80 -10.28
C ALA A 226 -1.08 -10.17 -9.65
N ARG A 227 -1.25 -10.32 -8.32
CA ARG A 227 -2.32 -9.66 -7.59
C ARG A 227 -2.26 -8.14 -7.75
N LYS A 228 -1.09 -7.55 -7.52
CA LYS A 228 -0.90 -6.10 -7.62
C LYS A 228 -1.20 -5.58 -9.02
N ASP A 229 -0.77 -6.28 -10.05
CA ASP A 229 -1.03 -5.93 -11.45
C ASP A 229 -2.53 -5.90 -11.76
N ASN A 230 -3.24 -6.97 -11.38
CA ASN A 230 -4.70 -7.05 -11.56
C ASN A 230 -5.42 -5.91 -10.82
N LEU A 231 -5.06 -5.64 -9.56
CA LEU A 231 -5.65 -4.55 -8.78
C LEU A 231 -5.36 -3.18 -9.40
N HIS A 232 -4.15 -2.97 -9.94
CA HIS A 232 -3.80 -1.74 -10.65
C HIS A 232 -4.63 -1.55 -11.91
N ARG A 233 -4.82 -2.61 -12.71
CA ARG A 233 -5.62 -2.54 -13.94
C ARG A 233 -7.06 -2.13 -13.64
N ILE A 234 -7.73 -2.83 -12.71
CA ILE A 234 -9.12 -2.56 -12.35
C ILE A 234 -9.26 -1.15 -11.75
N SER A 235 -8.42 -0.80 -10.78
CA SER A 235 -8.52 0.51 -10.13
C SER A 235 -8.18 1.68 -11.04
N SER A 236 -7.30 1.49 -12.07
CA SER A 236 -7.04 2.55 -13.06
C SER A 236 -8.24 2.79 -13.95
N MET A 237 -8.90 1.72 -14.41
CA MET A 237 -10.09 1.82 -15.24
C MET A 237 -11.24 2.51 -14.47
N LEU A 238 -11.55 2.05 -13.25
CA LEU A 238 -12.62 2.66 -12.45
C LEU A 238 -12.35 4.14 -12.14
N ALA A 239 -11.08 4.50 -11.85
CA ALA A 239 -10.73 5.88 -11.55
C ALA A 239 -10.77 6.80 -12.78
N ALA A 240 -10.49 6.27 -13.99
CA ALA A 240 -10.54 7.05 -15.23
C ALA A 240 -11.97 7.28 -15.70
N ASP A 241 -12.87 6.30 -15.48
CA ASP A 241 -14.23 6.33 -16.03
C ASP A 241 -15.21 7.17 -15.19
N ASN A 242 -14.91 7.41 -13.90
CA ASN A 242 -15.90 7.89 -12.94
C ASN A 242 -15.47 9.17 -12.19
N SER A 243 -16.43 10.08 -11.98
CA SER A 243 -16.30 11.27 -11.11
C SER A 243 -16.62 10.96 -9.65
N LEU A 244 -17.42 9.92 -9.37
CA LEU A 244 -17.73 9.43 -8.04
C LEU A 244 -17.52 7.92 -7.95
N ILE A 245 -16.71 7.50 -6.98
CA ILE A 245 -16.43 6.09 -6.71
C ILE A 245 -16.73 5.81 -5.25
N VAL A 246 -17.75 4.98 -5.01
CA VAL A 246 -18.13 4.57 -3.66
C VAL A 246 -17.81 3.10 -3.46
N VAL A 247 -17.00 2.76 -2.46
CA VAL A 247 -16.55 1.39 -2.19
C VAL A 247 -17.01 0.94 -0.83
N GLY A 248 -17.51 -0.28 -0.73
CA GLY A 248 -17.87 -0.89 0.55
C GLY A 248 -16.66 -1.05 1.49
N ASP A 249 -16.88 -0.84 2.79
CA ASP A 249 -15.85 -0.86 3.83
C ASP A 249 -15.58 -2.25 4.42
N VAL A 250 -15.57 -3.29 3.60
CA VAL A 250 -15.35 -4.69 4.05
C VAL A 250 -14.31 -4.78 5.16
N ASN A 251 -14.72 -5.32 6.32
CA ASN A 251 -13.80 -5.51 7.43
C ASN A 251 -12.87 -6.71 7.19
N ALA A 252 -11.86 -6.50 6.35
CA ALA A 252 -10.85 -7.49 6.02
C ALA A 252 -10.13 -8.07 7.25
N SER A 253 -9.93 -7.28 8.32
CA SER A 253 -9.23 -7.72 9.53
C SER A 253 -10.06 -8.69 10.38
N LYS A 254 -11.38 -8.52 10.43
CA LYS A 254 -12.29 -9.50 11.05
C LYS A 254 -12.29 -10.82 10.26
N LEU A 255 -12.45 -10.75 8.94
CA LEU A 255 -12.51 -11.93 8.08
C LEU A 255 -11.17 -12.68 8.01
N ALA A 256 -10.04 -12.00 8.15
CA ALA A 256 -8.71 -12.61 8.21
C ALA A 256 -8.47 -13.47 9.46
N LYS A 257 -9.35 -13.40 10.46
CA LYS A 257 -9.32 -14.27 11.66
C LYS A 257 -10.19 -15.54 11.50
N THR A 258 -10.84 -15.72 10.36
CA THR A 258 -11.72 -16.85 10.07
C THR A 258 -11.07 -17.86 9.12
N ARG A 259 -11.79 -18.94 8.77
CA ARG A 259 -11.38 -19.92 7.74
C ARG A 259 -11.18 -19.27 6.36
N LEU A 260 -11.66 -18.05 6.15
CA LEU A 260 -11.52 -17.28 4.91
C LEU A 260 -10.20 -16.49 4.82
N ALA A 261 -9.35 -16.54 5.84
CA ALA A 261 -8.11 -15.75 5.95
C ALA A 261 -7.24 -15.80 4.67
N LYS A 262 -7.03 -16.99 4.09
CA LYS A 262 -6.27 -17.14 2.85
C LYS A 262 -6.92 -16.40 1.68
N SER A 263 -8.23 -16.55 1.49
CA SER A 263 -8.98 -15.92 0.40
C SER A 263 -9.04 -14.40 0.56
N VAL A 264 -9.25 -13.90 1.78
CA VAL A 264 -9.22 -12.47 2.11
C VAL A 264 -7.84 -11.85 1.84
N SER A 265 -6.77 -12.54 2.26
CA SER A 265 -5.40 -12.10 1.98
C SER A 265 -5.10 -12.11 0.48
N ASP A 266 -5.65 -13.07 -0.26
CA ASP A 266 -5.46 -13.16 -1.70
C ASP A 266 -6.28 -12.12 -2.47
N ALA A 267 -7.46 -11.75 -2.01
CA ALA A 267 -8.28 -10.69 -2.60
C ALA A 267 -7.58 -9.31 -2.55
N GLY A 268 -6.91 -8.99 -1.44
CA GLY A 268 -6.13 -7.77 -1.32
C GLY A 268 -6.97 -6.48 -1.24
N TRP A 269 -8.16 -6.54 -0.65
CA TRP A 269 -9.13 -5.42 -0.59
C TRP A 269 -8.55 -4.11 -0.03
N SER A 270 -7.76 -4.16 1.05
CA SER A 270 -7.14 -2.95 1.59
C SER A 270 -6.19 -2.27 0.58
N MET A 271 -5.46 -3.08 -0.20
CA MET A 271 -4.59 -2.57 -1.28
C MET A 271 -5.44 -1.97 -2.40
N PHE A 272 -6.54 -2.61 -2.77
CA PHE A 272 -7.45 -2.14 -3.81
C PHE A 272 -8.09 -0.80 -3.44
N ARG A 273 -8.63 -0.67 -2.22
CA ARG A 273 -9.18 0.61 -1.70
C ARG A 273 -8.12 1.72 -1.71
N SER A 274 -6.91 1.43 -1.20
CA SER A 274 -5.82 2.40 -1.25
C SER A 274 -5.46 2.81 -2.68
N MET A 275 -5.52 1.87 -3.65
CA MET A 275 -5.27 2.18 -5.06
C MET A 275 -6.37 3.03 -5.68
N LEU A 276 -7.63 2.76 -5.35
CA LEU A 276 -8.75 3.59 -5.77
C LEU A 276 -8.63 5.00 -5.19
N ALA A 277 -8.41 5.14 -3.89
CA ALA A 277 -8.31 6.44 -3.23
C ALA A 277 -7.29 7.36 -3.89
N TYR A 278 -6.02 6.92 -4.06
CA TYR A 278 -5.02 7.82 -4.66
C TYR A 278 -5.20 8.04 -6.17
N LYS A 279 -5.80 7.07 -6.89
CA LYS A 279 -6.07 7.23 -8.33
C LYS A 279 -7.26 8.14 -8.57
N SER A 280 -8.32 8.01 -7.77
CA SER A 280 -9.46 8.95 -7.80
C SER A 280 -8.99 10.38 -7.57
N ALA A 281 -8.14 10.60 -6.54
CA ALA A 281 -7.57 11.91 -6.30
C ALA A 281 -6.82 12.46 -7.53
N ARG A 282 -6.06 11.63 -8.26
CA ARG A 282 -5.37 12.04 -9.49
C ARG A 282 -6.32 12.44 -10.62
N HIS A 283 -7.49 11.83 -10.68
CA HIS A 283 -8.55 12.14 -11.64
C HIS A 283 -9.52 13.20 -11.11
N ARG A 284 -9.24 13.83 -9.96
CA ARG A 284 -10.15 14.77 -9.27
C ARG A 284 -11.55 14.17 -9.03
N ALA A 285 -11.62 12.84 -8.96
CA ALA A 285 -12.83 12.09 -8.67
C ALA A 285 -13.02 11.97 -7.16
N VAL A 286 -14.27 11.99 -6.72
CA VAL A 286 -14.64 11.79 -5.31
C VAL A 286 -14.55 10.30 -4.99
N HIS A 287 -13.85 9.94 -3.90
CA HIS A 287 -13.75 8.57 -3.40
C HIS A 287 -14.33 8.50 -2.00
N ILE A 288 -15.31 7.61 -1.79
CA ILE A 288 -16.00 7.42 -0.51
C ILE A 288 -15.93 5.95 -0.11
N GLU A 289 -15.57 5.66 1.14
CA GLU A 289 -15.77 4.34 1.74
C GLU A 289 -17.13 4.34 2.49
N ALA A 290 -18.06 3.47 2.09
CA ALA A 290 -19.40 3.38 2.62
C ALA A 290 -19.57 2.15 3.52
N ASP A 291 -20.34 2.28 4.61
CA ASP A 291 -20.74 1.16 5.45
C ASP A 291 -21.59 0.16 4.63
N GLU A 292 -21.13 -1.08 4.54
CA GLU A 292 -21.83 -2.16 3.82
C GLU A 292 -23.03 -2.74 4.58
N ARG A 293 -23.30 -2.28 5.78
CA ARG A 293 -24.38 -2.83 6.59
C ARG A 293 -25.71 -2.73 5.85
N TRP A 294 -26.40 -3.86 5.72
CA TRP A 294 -27.69 -4.01 5.08
C TRP A 294 -27.73 -3.83 3.55
N THR A 295 -26.66 -3.40 2.89
CA THR A 295 -26.65 -3.12 1.44
C THR A 295 -27.06 -4.32 0.59
N SER A 296 -26.67 -5.53 0.96
CA SER A 296 -27.05 -6.76 0.25
C SER A 296 -28.49 -7.24 0.53
N ARG A 297 -29.17 -6.64 1.52
CA ARG A 297 -30.53 -7.01 1.93
C ARG A 297 -31.56 -5.96 1.55
N THR A 298 -31.17 -4.70 1.52
CA THR A 298 -32.04 -3.60 1.10
C THR A 298 -32.31 -3.70 -0.40
N CYS A 299 -33.56 -3.65 -0.80
CA CYS A 299 -33.90 -3.59 -2.22
C CYS A 299 -33.45 -2.24 -2.81
N SER A 300 -32.62 -2.27 -3.84
CA SER A 300 -32.12 -1.05 -4.48
C SER A 300 -33.20 -0.26 -5.24
N ARG A 301 -34.34 -0.89 -5.56
CA ARG A 301 -35.47 -0.25 -6.25
C ARG A 301 -36.41 0.49 -5.29
N CYS A 302 -36.88 -0.16 -4.24
CA CYS A 302 -37.87 0.45 -3.32
C CYS A 302 -37.31 0.91 -1.98
N GLY A 303 -36.05 0.54 -1.64
CA GLY A 303 -35.42 0.92 -0.37
C GLY A 303 -35.83 0.08 0.85
N ALA A 304 -36.80 -0.80 0.74
CA ALA A 304 -37.23 -1.68 1.82
C ALA A 304 -36.23 -2.82 2.08
N ILE A 305 -36.29 -3.42 3.27
CA ILE A 305 -35.60 -4.67 3.60
C ILE A 305 -36.61 -5.80 3.58
N PRO A 306 -36.91 -6.41 2.42
CA PRO A 306 -37.97 -7.38 2.29
C PRO A 306 -37.67 -8.67 3.04
N ASP A 307 -38.72 -9.38 3.46
CA ASP A 307 -38.56 -10.69 4.12
C ASP A 307 -37.91 -11.74 3.23
N SER A 308 -38.12 -11.65 1.92
CA SER A 308 -37.48 -12.48 0.89
C SER A 308 -35.97 -12.24 0.74
N SER A 309 -35.41 -11.16 1.34
CA SER A 309 -33.99 -10.87 1.22
C SER A 309 -33.12 -11.97 1.87
N PRO A 310 -31.99 -12.34 1.26
CA PRO A 310 -31.09 -13.38 1.79
C PRO A 310 -30.56 -13.00 3.18
N LYS A 311 -30.80 -13.83 4.20
CA LYS A 311 -30.45 -13.56 5.61
C LYS A 311 -29.36 -14.54 6.09
N GLY A 312 -28.33 -14.02 6.78
CA GLY A 312 -27.32 -14.80 7.49
C GLY A 312 -26.31 -15.55 6.61
N MET A 313 -25.52 -16.41 7.25
CA MET A 313 -24.43 -17.15 6.60
C MET A 313 -24.96 -18.28 5.68
N SER A 314 -26.10 -18.88 6.00
CA SER A 314 -26.74 -19.93 5.19
C SER A 314 -27.16 -19.43 3.81
N ALA A 315 -27.51 -18.15 3.71
CA ALA A 315 -27.94 -17.51 2.47
C ALA A 315 -26.80 -16.92 1.63
N LEU A 316 -25.54 -17.13 2.00
CA LEU A 316 -24.38 -16.64 1.21
C LEU A 316 -24.32 -17.23 -0.20
N GLY A 317 -24.93 -18.40 -0.43
CA GLY A 317 -25.04 -19.04 -1.75
C GLY A 317 -26.12 -18.43 -2.64
N VAL A 318 -27.11 -17.74 -2.07
CA VAL A 318 -28.22 -17.13 -2.82
C VAL A 318 -27.71 -15.90 -3.57
N ARG A 319 -27.78 -15.96 -4.90
CA ARG A 319 -27.27 -14.87 -5.77
C ARG A 319 -28.38 -14.03 -6.37
N HIS A 320 -29.57 -14.56 -6.49
CA HIS A 320 -30.74 -13.87 -7.01
C HIS A 320 -31.87 -13.93 -5.99
N PHE A 321 -32.57 -12.84 -5.83
CA PHE A 321 -33.78 -12.79 -5.02
C PHE A 321 -34.78 -11.83 -5.64
N GLU A 322 -36.06 -12.09 -5.41
CA GLU A 322 -37.16 -11.19 -5.75
C GLU A 322 -37.62 -10.45 -4.49
N CYS A 323 -37.79 -9.16 -4.62
CA CYS A 323 -38.29 -8.33 -3.51
C CYS A 323 -39.77 -8.59 -3.28
N SER A 324 -40.17 -9.08 -2.08
CA SER A 324 -41.57 -9.32 -1.72
C SER A 324 -42.41 -8.04 -1.71
N ASP A 325 -41.81 -6.87 -1.58
CA ASP A 325 -42.53 -5.59 -1.43
C ASP A 325 -42.78 -4.90 -2.78
N CYS A 326 -41.91 -5.07 -3.77
CA CYS A 326 -42.06 -4.38 -5.07
C CYS A 326 -41.92 -5.29 -6.30
N GLY A 327 -41.70 -6.61 -6.15
CA GLY A 327 -41.57 -7.58 -7.23
C GLY A 327 -40.30 -7.46 -8.05
N ALA A 328 -39.32 -6.61 -7.67
CA ALA A 328 -38.10 -6.46 -8.43
C ALA A 328 -37.15 -7.65 -8.20
N THR A 329 -36.62 -8.22 -9.29
CA THR A 329 -35.62 -9.28 -9.24
C THR A 329 -34.22 -8.67 -9.21
N HIS A 330 -33.38 -9.14 -8.31
CA HIS A 330 -32.03 -8.62 -8.08
C HIS A 330 -30.96 -9.71 -8.19
N ASP A 331 -29.84 -9.37 -8.85
CA ASP A 331 -28.56 -10.00 -8.51
C ASP A 331 -28.08 -9.39 -7.20
N ARG A 332 -27.84 -10.20 -6.20
CA ARG A 332 -27.52 -9.77 -4.83
C ARG A 332 -26.30 -8.86 -4.75
N ASP A 333 -25.24 -9.20 -5.50
CA ASP A 333 -23.98 -8.47 -5.45
C ASP A 333 -24.12 -7.12 -6.20
N VAL A 334 -24.88 -7.07 -7.31
CA VAL A 334 -25.22 -5.82 -8.03
C VAL A 334 -26.14 -4.94 -7.19
N ASN A 335 -27.14 -5.54 -6.54
CA ASN A 335 -28.03 -4.83 -5.62
C ASN A 335 -27.25 -4.18 -4.47
N ALA A 336 -26.27 -4.88 -3.90
CA ALA A 336 -25.39 -4.32 -2.87
C ALA A 336 -24.58 -3.12 -3.41
N ALA A 337 -24.02 -3.24 -4.61
CA ALA A 337 -23.25 -2.16 -5.24
C ALA A 337 -24.10 -0.92 -5.54
N LEU A 338 -25.37 -1.08 -5.96
CA LEU A 338 -26.34 0.00 -6.14
C LEU A 338 -26.64 0.71 -4.81
N ASN A 339 -26.86 -0.04 -3.74
CA ASN A 339 -27.08 0.53 -2.41
C ASN A 339 -25.85 1.24 -1.85
N ILE A 340 -24.63 0.69 -2.09
CA ILE A 340 -23.35 1.34 -1.75
C ILE A 340 -23.27 2.70 -2.45
N LEU A 341 -23.59 2.76 -3.74
CA LEU A 341 -23.59 4.01 -4.51
C LEU A 341 -24.58 5.02 -3.92
N ARG A 342 -25.81 4.59 -3.58
CA ARG A 342 -26.82 5.44 -2.97
C ARG A 342 -26.33 6.06 -1.67
N VAL A 343 -25.78 5.24 -0.75
CA VAL A 343 -25.21 5.72 0.53
C VAL A 343 -24.07 6.73 0.30
N GLY A 344 -23.27 6.52 -0.71
CA GLY A 344 -22.18 7.43 -1.07
C GLY A 344 -22.70 8.78 -1.61
N ARG A 345 -23.73 8.76 -2.44
CA ARG A 345 -24.38 9.99 -2.96
C ARG A 345 -24.92 10.87 -1.84
N GLU A 346 -25.54 10.27 -0.82
CA GLU A 346 -26.04 10.97 0.36
C GLU A 346 -24.93 11.63 1.20
N ARG A 347 -23.70 11.11 1.10
CA ARG A 347 -22.51 11.62 1.82
C ARG A 347 -21.62 12.50 0.96
N SER A 348 -21.84 12.56 -0.35
CA SER A 348 -21.08 13.44 -1.23
C SER A 348 -21.36 14.90 -0.87
N PRO A 349 -20.35 15.76 -0.75
CA PRO A 349 -20.59 17.19 -0.68
C PRO A 349 -21.36 17.61 -1.95
N PRO A 350 -22.31 18.56 -1.84
CA PRO A 350 -22.99 19.08 -3.00
C PRO A 350 -21.96 19.53 -4.03
N ALA A 351 -22.21 19.23 -5.30
CA ALA A 351 -21.31 19.62 -6.38
C ALA A 351 -21.08 21.14 -6.27
N VAL A 352 -19.85 21.52 -5.96
CA VAL A 352 -19.44 22.94 -6.05
C VAL A 352 -19.45 23.24 -7.54
N GLU A 353 -20.44 23.98 -8.01
CA GLU A 353 -20.42 24.58 -9.35
C GLU A 353 -19.16 25.42 -9.43
N ILE A 354 -18.16 24.94 -10.18
CA ILE A 354 -16.98 25.72 -10.51
C ILE A 354 -17.48 26.73 -11.54
N PRO A 355 -17.47 28.04 -11.26
CA PRO A 355 -17.83 29.03 -12.27
C PRO A 355 -16.91 28.82 -13.46
N ALA A 356 -17.48 28.70 -14.66
CA ALA A 356 -16.73 28.72 -15.90
C ALA A 356 -15.96 30.06 -15.96
N LEU A 357 -14.62 29.98 -15.99
CA LEU A 357 -13.74 31.12 -16.27
C LEU A 357 -13.69 31.37 -17.77
#